data_d316e361a624c241f9f2fd359bff403b
#
_entry.id   d316e361a624c241f9f2fd359bff403b
#
_cell.length_a   1.000
_cell.length_b   1.000
_cell.length_c   1.000
_cell.angle_alpha   90.00
_cell.angle_beta   90.00
_cell.angle_gamma   90.00
#
_symmetry.space_group_name_H-M   'P 1'
#
loop_
_entity.id
_entity.type
_entity.pdbx_description
1 polymer ?
#
loop_
_entity_poly.entity_id
_entity_poly.type
_entity_poly.pdbx_seq_one_letter_code
_entity_poly.pdbx_strand_id
1 'polypeptide(L)'
;MRIISRDIQCRKWLLTINNPDEHNFSEGEIENILNTFKFRYACLSREIGENGTPHIHLFIYAKSRIRFSTIKKRFPTAHIDKAYGSVVDNIAYITKTGKWENTDKAETSVEGSFKEYGEAPSALEEHSPELSQILDEIAVSYTHLRAHET
;
A
#
# COMPACT_ATOMS: atom_id res chain seq x y z
N MET A 1 -10.00 15.68 27.49
CA MET A 1 -10.23 14.98 27.22
C MET A 1 -9.96 14.27 26.39
N ARG A 2 -9.89 13.88 26.06
CA ARG A 2 -9.71 13.22 25.31
C ARG A 2 -10.19 12.62 24.64
N ILE A 3 -9.94 12.91 24.25
CA ILE A 3 -10.65 12.44 23.34
C ILE A 3 -10.37 11.18 22.88
N ILE A 4 -11.27 10.48 22.81
CA ILE A 4 -11.11 9.25 22.48
C ILE A 4 -10.84 9.08 21.10
N SER A 5 -9.67 8.76 20.78
CA SER A 5 -9.41 8.40 19.48
C SER A 5 -10.06 7.08 19.24
N ARG A 6 -11.03 7.07 18.42
CA ARG A 6 -11.54 5.83 17.93
C ARG A 6 -10.44 5.16 17.16
N ASP A 7 -10.26 3.88 17.38
CA ASP A 7 -9.29 3.06 16.66
C ASP A 7 -9.87 2.79 15.27
N ILE A 8 -9.59 3.69 14.35
CA ILE A 8 -10.12 3.65 13.00
C ILE A 8 -9.72 2.35 12.31
N GLN A 9 -10.64 1.77 11.56
CA GLN A 9 -10.39 0.58 10.77
C GLN A 9 -10.66 0.88 9.30
N CYS A 10 -9.74 0.50 8.43
CA CYS A 10 -9.95 0.59 7.00
C CYS A 10 -9.05 -0.40 6.27
N ARG A 11 -9.27 -0.54 4.97
CA ARG A 11 -8.51 -1.47 4.14
C ARG A 11 -7.32 -0.80 3.45
N LYS A 12 -7.34 0.52 3.31
CA LYS A 12 -6.30 1.26 2.59
C LYS A 12 -5.58 2.20 3.53
N TRP A 13 -4.27 2.04 3.64
CA TRP A 13 -3.42 2.84 4.52
C TRP A 13 -2.25 3.41 3.75
N LEU A 14 -1.89 4.66 4.06
CA LEU A 14 -0.73 5.33 3.49
C LEU A 14 0.20 5.72 4.62
N LEU A 15 1.42 5.26 4.57
CA LEU A 15 2.42 5.49 5.60
C LEU A 15 3.58 6.31 5.05
N THR A 16 4.10 7.21 5.89
CA THR A 16 5.36 7.90 5.63
C THR A 16 6.34 7.48 6.71
N ILE A 17 7.40 6.80 6.31
CA ILE A 17 8.43 6.32 7.22
C ILE A 17 9.66 7.21 7.03
N ASN A 18 9.88 8.14 7.96
CA ASN A 18 11.03 9.05 7.91
C ASN A 18 12.27 8.33 8.41
N ASN A 19 13.40 8.61 7.75
CA ASN A 19 14.70 8.02 8.12
C ASN A 19 14.63 6.50 8.29
N PRO A 20 14.14 5.78 7.26
CA PRO A 20 13.88 4.34 7.40
C PRO A 20 15.11 3.54 7.80
N ASP A 21 16.29 3.91 7.32
CA ASP A 21 17.51 3.16 7.61
C ASP A 21 17.94 3.34 9.09
N GLU A 22 17.59 4.46 9.71
CA GLU A 22 17.89 4.70 11.13
C GLU A 22 16.98 3.90 12.07
N HIS A 23 15.83 3.45 11.56
CA HIS A 23 14.83 2.74 12.36
C HIS A 23 14.65 1.29 11.93
N ASN A 24 15.59 0.77 11.15
CA ASN A 24 15.58 -0.62 10.67
C ASN A 24 14.40 -0.96 9.76
N PHE A 25 13.93 0.00 8.97
CA PHE A 25 12.87 -0.23 8.00
C PHE A 25 13.43 -0.31 6.58
N SER A 26 14.24 -1.33 6.32
CA SER A 26 14.64 -1.64 4.95
C SER A 26 13.44 -2.23 4.20
N GLU A 27 13.54 -2.27 2.87
CA GLU A 27 12.49 -2.87 2.05
C GLU A 27 12.22 -4.32 2.43
N GLY A 28 13.26 -5.08 2.75
CA GLY A 28 13.10 -6.46 3.20
C GLY A 28 12.38 -6.57 4.54
N GLU A 29 12.69 -5.68 5.48
CA GLU A 29 12.00 -5.66 6.76
C GLU A 29 10.54 -5.26 6.62
N ILE A 30 10.26 -4.29 5.74
CA ILE A 30 8.89 -3.89 5.43
C ILE A 30 8.11 -5.07 4.85
N GLU A 31 8.72 -5.83 3.95
CA GLU A 31 8.09 -7.02 3.37
C GLU A 31 7.76 -8.04 4.45
N ASN A 32 8.68 -8.28 5.38
CA ASN A 32 8.45 -9.19 6.50
C ASN A 32 7.26 -8.75 7.35
N ILE A 33 7.17 -7.45 7.62
CA ILE A 33 6.04 -6.91 8.38
C ILE A 33 4.73 -7.06 7.61
N LEU A 34 4.73 -6.75 6.31
CA LEU A 34 3.55 -6.90 5.46
C LEU A 34 3.03 -8.32 5.48
N ASN A 35 3.92 -9.31 5.51
CA ASN A 35 3.54 -10.72 5.54
C ASN A 35 2.85 -11.12 6.86
N THR A 36 2.89 -10.27 7.89
CA THR A 36 2.14 -10.52 9.12
C THR A 36 0.69 -10.03 9.04
N PHE A 37 0.35 -9.26 8.00
CA PHE A 37 -1.01 -8.81 7.75
C PHE A 37 -1.66 -9.64 6.66
N LYS A 38 -2.98 -9.59 6.58
CA LYS A 38 -3.70 -10.17 5.45
C LYS A 38 -3.83 -9.07 4.40
N PHE A 39 -2.73 -8.74 3.76
CA PHE A 39 -2.74 -7.72 2.73
C PHE A 39 -2.98 -8.36 1.35
N ARG A 40 -3.54 -7.60 0.44
CA ARG A 40 -3.70 -8.01 -0.94
C ARG A 40 -2.64 -7.39 -1.83
N TYR A 41 -2.33 -6.13 -1.60
CA TYR A 41 -1.37 -5.39 -2.40
C TYR A 41 -0.70 -4.33 -1.54
N ALA A 42 0.56 -4.07 -1.81
CA ALA A 42 1.28 -2.96 -1.22
C ALA A 42 2.33 -2.47 -2.20
N CYS A 43 2.66 -1.20 -2.14
CA CYS A 43 3.76 -0.65 -2.92
C CYS A 43 4.44 0.45 -2.13
N LEU A 44 5.70 0.68 -2.45
CA LEU A 44 6.48 1.73 -1.81
C LEU A 44 7.45 2.37 -2.78
N SER A 45 7.88 3.58 -2.43
CA SER A 45 8.98 4.24 -3.10
C SER A 45 9.75 5.06 -2.08
N ARG A 46 11.01 5.33 -2.38
CA ARG A 46 11.84 6.22 -1.57
C ARG A 46 11.77 7.62 -2.13
N GLU A 47 11.76 8.61 -1.23
CA GLU A 47 11.72 10.02 -1.59
C GLU A 47 12.67 10.78 -0.67
N ILE A 48 13.09 11.95 -1.14
CA ILE A 48 13.88 12.88 -0.33
C ILE A 48 13.04 14.12 -0.11
N GLY A 49 12.76 14.47 1.14
CA GLY A 49 11.99 15.66 1.46
C GLY A 49 12.74 16.96 1.17
N GLU A 50 12.04 18.07 1.27
CA GLU A 50 12.61 19.39 1.00
C GLU A 50 13.85 19.71 1.82
N ASN A 51 13.89 19.22 3.05
CA ASN A 51 15.01 19.42 3.96
C ASN A 51 16.07 18.32 3.87
N GLY A 52 15.99 17.49 2.84
CA GLY A 52 16.92 16.39 2.64
C GLY A 52 16.61 15.14 3.47
N THR A 53 15.47 15.09 4.13
CA THR A 53 15.08 13.93 4.94
C THR A 53 14.66 12.78 4.05
N PRO A 54 15.39 11.64 4.08
CA PRO A 54 14.95 10.47 3.33
C PRO A 54 13.72 9.85 3.98
N HIS A 55 12.78 9.41 3.16
CA HIS A 55 11.60 8.73 3.69
C HIS A 55 11.07 7.71 2.66
N ILE A 56 10.26 6.79 3.15
CA ILE A 56 9.55 5.83 2.32
C ILE A 56 8.06 6.16 2.41
N HIS A 57 7.41 6.23 1.25
CA HIS A 57 5.95 6.23 1.18
C HIS A 57 5.52 4.79 0.92
N LEU A 58 4.67 4.27 1.78
CA LEU A 58 4.17 2.90 1.69
C LEU A 58 2.65 2.92 1.63
N PHE A 59 2.09 2.34 0.57
CA PHE A 59 0.65 2.15 0.44
C PHE A 59 0.31 0.69 0.70
N ILE A 60 -0.69 0.43 1.54
CA ILE A 60 -1.16 -0.93 1.86
C ILE A 60 -2.64 -1.05 1.53
N TYR A 61 -2.98 -2.08 0.76
CA TYR A 61 -4.36 -2.46 0.50
C TYR A 61 -4.59 -3.85 1.10
N ALA A 62 -5.45 -3.92 2.11
CA ALA A 62 -5.66 -5.15 2.87
C ALA A 62 -6.88 -5.92 2.37
N LYS A 63 -6.90 -7.22 2.63
CA LYS A 63 -8.04 -8.09 2.30
C LYS A 63 -9.23 -7.81 3.21
N SER A 64 -8.97 -7.35 4.42
CA SER A 64 -9.99 -6.96 5.38
C SER A 64 -9.52 -5.71 6.11
N ARG A 65 -10.43 -5.08 6.84
CA ARG A 65 -10.09 -3.85 7.58
C ARG A 65 -9.01 -4.12 8.62
N ILE A 66 -8.04 -3.22 8.69
CA ILE A 66 -6.99 -3.25 9.71
C ILE A 66 -7.16 -2.01 10.57
N ARG A 67 -6.96 -2.17 11.87
CA ARG A 67 -7.04 -1.05 12.83
C ARG A 67 -5.79 -0.19 12.75
N PHE A 68 -5.96 1.10 12.96
CA PHE A 68 -4.86 2.04 13.09
C PHE A 68 -3.83 1.56 14.11
N SER A 69 -4.31 1.11 15.28
CA SER A 69 -3.43 0.64 16.36
C SER A 69 -2.56 -0.54 15.93
N THR A 70 -3.10 -1.42 15.11
CA THR A 70 -2.35 -2.57 14.57
C THR A 70 -1.23 -2.10 13.65
N ILE A 71 -1.52 -1.16 12.75
CA ILE A 71 -0.50 -0.59 11.86
C ILE A 71 0.56 0.14 12.68
N LYS A 72 0.14 0.98 13.64
CA LYS A 72 1.05 1.78 14.46
C LYS A 72 1.99 0.90 15.29
N LYS A 73 1.50 -0.22 15.75
CA LYS A 73 2.31 -1.15 16.53
C LYS A 73 3.45 -1.75 15.72
N ARG A 74 3.21 -1.98 14.42
CA ARG A 74 4.22 -2.58 13.53
C ARG A 74 5.12 -1.52 12.89
N PHE A 75 4.63 -0.30 12.75
CA PHE A 75 5.39 0.82 12.18
C PHE A 75 5.36 1.99 13.16
N PRO A 76 6.02 1.86 14.32
CA PRO A 76 5.87 2.86 15.40
C PRO A 76 6.39 4.25 15.06
N THR A 77 7.35 4.37 14.14
CA THR A 77 7.91 5.65 13.75
C THR A 77 7.21 6.27 12.54
N ALA A 78 6.28 5.54 11.94
CA ALA A 78 5.61 6.02 10.73
C ALA A 78 4.53 7.04 11.04
N HIS A 79 4.36 7.97 10.11
CA HIS A 79 3.15 8.77 10.04
C HIS A 79 2.13 7.95 9.25
N ILE A 80 0.95 7.75 9.81
CA ILE A 80 -0.04 6.83 9.26
C ILE A 80 -1.32 7.56 8.96
N ASP A 81 -1.76 7.50 7.71
CA ASP A 81 -3.01 8.08 7.26
C ASP A 81 -3.89 7.03 6.63
N LYS A 82 -5.20 7.21 6.78
CA LYS A 82 -6.15 6.48 5.99
C LYS A 82 -5.97 6.91 4.53
N ALA A 83 -5.81 5.98 3.61
CA ALA A 83 -5.65 6.32 2.21
C ALA A 83 -7.01 6.57 1.56
N TYR A 84 -7.12 7.68 0.87
CA TYR A 84 -8.32 8.07 0.14
C TYR A 84 -8.14 7.77 -1.34
N GLY A 85 -9.25 7.68 -2.06
CA GLY A 85 -9.23 7.38 -3.48
C GLY A 85 -9.08 5.89 -3.75
N SER A 86 -8.92 5.56 -5.02
CA SER A 86 -8.79 4.17 -5.46
C SER A 86 -7.37 3.65 -5.24
N VAL A 87 -7.20 2.35 -5.37
CA VAL A 87 -5.87 1.74 -5.36
C VAL A 87 -5.05 2.30 -6.52
N VAL A 88 -5.66 2.45 -7.71
CA VAL A 88 -4.99 3.03 -8.89
C VAL A 88 -4.49 4.45 -8.59
N ASP A 89 -5.31 5.28 -7.94
CA ASP A 89 -4.92 6.64 -7.56
C ASP A 89 -3.72 6.64 -6.60
N ASN A 90 -3.73 5.73 -5.65
CA ASN A 90 -2.65 5.63 -4.67
C ASN A 90 -1.35 5.12 -5.30
N ILE A 91 -1.44 4.18 -6.22
CA ILE A 91 -0.26 3.73 -6.98
C ILE A 91 0.32 4.90 -7.77
N ALA A 92 -0.53 5.69 -8.42
CA ALA A 92 -0.09 6.87 -9.18
C ALA A 92 0.63 7.88 -8.28
N TYR A 93 0.13 8.09 -7.07
CA TYR A 93 0.79 8.97 -6.11
C TYR A 93 2.17 8.44 -5.70
N ILE A 94 2.27 7.15 -5.40
CA ILE A 94 3.54 6.53 -5.00
C ILE A 94 4.56 6.57 -6.16
N THR A 95 4.11 6.30 -7.39
CA THR A 95 4.98 6.30 -8.57
C THR A 95 5.19 7.69 -9.17
N LYS A 96 4.46 8.70 -8.68
CA LYS A 96 4.46 10.07 -9.20
C LYS A 96 4.13 10.11 -10.69
N THR A 97 3.10 9.36 -11.07
CA THR A 97 2.59 9.32 -12.44
C THR A 97 1.23 10.00 -12.53
N GLY A 98 0.68 10.10 -13.72
CA GLY A 98 -0.59 10.77 -13.95
C GLY A 98 -0.52 12.24 -13.55
N LYS A 99 -1.43 12.68 -12.69
CA LYS A 99 -1.48 14.08 -12.23
C LYS A 99 -0.27 14.52 -11.43
N TRP A 100 0.58 13.58 -10.98
CA TRP A 100 1.76 13.89 -10.16
C TRP A 100 3.03 13.97 -11.00
N GLU A 101 2.98 13.62 -12.27
CA GLU A 101 4.15 13.45 -13.13
C GLU A 101 5.01 14.69 -13.29
N ASN A 102 4.39 15.85 -13.40
CA ASN A 102 5.11 17.12 -13.61
C ASN A 102 4.97 18.06 -12.42
N THR A 103 4.84 17.53 -11.22
CA THR A 103 4.72 18.32 -10.00
C THR A 103 6.04 18.31 -9.24
N ASP A 104 6.19 19.20 -8.26
CA ASP A 104 7.34 19.22 -7.37
C ASP A 104 7.52 17.88 -6.65
N LYS A 105 6.44 17.16 -6.44
CA LYS A 105 6.49 15.85 -5.79
C LYS A 105 7.20 14.79 -6.61
N ALA A 106 7.11 14.89 -7.94
CA ALA A 106 7.82 13.96 -8.82
C ALA A 106 9.33 14.11 -8.72
N GLU A 107 9.81 15.33 -8.45
CA GLU A 107 11.23 15.61 -8.35
C GLU A 107 11.87 15.02 -7.09
N THR A 108 11.06 14.65 -6.09
CA THR A 108 11.59 14.11 -4.83
C THR A 108 11.77 12.59 -4.84
N SER A 109 11.26 11.92 -5.88
CA SER A 109 11.35 10.46 -5.98
C SER A 109 12.78 9.98 -6.26
N VAL A 110 13.17 8.92 -5.57
CA VAL A 110 14.45 8.26 -5.83
C VAL A 110 14.22 7.26 -6.96
N GLU A 111 14.93 7.46 -8.07
CA GLU A 111 14.78 6.62 -9.24
C GLU A 111 15.06 5.15 -8.94
N GLY A 112 14.22 4.26 -9.45
CA GLY A 112 14.37 2.82 -9.27
C GLY A 112 13.99 2.29 -7.90
N SER A 113 13.46 3.13 -7.01
CA SER A 113 13.10 2.71 -5.66
C SER A 113 11.71 2.08 -5.54
N PHE A 114 10.88 2.17 -6.57
CA PHE A 114 9.52 1.64 -6.52
C PHE A 114 9.53 0.11 -6.41
N LYS A 115 8.77 -0.42 -5.46
CA LYS A 115 8.59 -1.85 -5.26
C LYS A 115 7.13 -2.18 -5.01
N GLU A 116 6.71 -3.34 -5.49
CA GLU A 116 5.36 -3.83 -5.32
C GLU A 116 5.34 -5.19 -4.64
N TYR A 117 4.28 -5.46 -3.87
CA TYR A 117 4.08 -6.71 -3.18
C TYR A 117 2.63 -7.15 -3.38
N GLY A 118 2.41 -8.40 -3.76
CA GLY A 118 1.07 -8.91 -4.03
C GLY A 118 0.53 -8.46 -5.38
N GLU A 119 -0.78 -8.49 -5.53
CA GLU A 119 -1.43 -8.12 -6.78
C GLU A 119 -2.43 -7.00 -6.56
N ALA A 120 -2.29 -5.92 -7.34
CA ALA A 120 -3.24 -4.82 -7.29
C ALA A 120 -4.57 -5.25 -7.92
N PRO A 121 -5.72 -4.84 -7.34
CA PRO A 121 -6.99 -5.08 -7.99
C PRO A 121 -7.10 -4.17 -9.22
N SER A 122 -7.88 -4.60 -10.23
CA SER A 122 -8.24 -3.71 -11.31
C SER A 122 -9.19 -2.64 -10.76
N ALA A 123 -9.34 -1.53 -11.48
CA ALA A 123 -10.28 -0.48 -11.09
C ALA A 123 -11.70 -1.03 -10.98
N LEU A 124 -12.06 -1.95 -11.87
CA LEU A 124 -13.38 -2.55 -11.89
C LEU A 124 -13.63 -3.42 -10.66
N GLU A 125 -12.65 -4.24 -10.27
CA GLU A 125 -12.72 -5.07 -9.06
C GLU A 125 -12.88 -4.23 -7.80
N GLU A 126 -12.16 -3.12 -7.74
CA GLU A 126 -12.17 -2.27 -6.55
C GLU A 126 -13.52 -1.57 -6.37
N HIS A 127 -14.14 -1.12 -7.47
CA HIS A 127 -15.39 -0.38 -7.40
C HIS A 127 -16.65 -1.24 -7.29
N SER A 128 -16.53 -2.55 -7.47
CA SER A 128 -17.66 -3.47 -7.39
C SER A 128 -17.26 -4.73 -6.61
N PRO A 129 -17.49 -4.76 -5.30
CA PRO A 129 -17.17 -5.94 -4.50
C PRO A 129 -17.83 -7.22 -4.99
N GLU A 130 -19.07 -7.14 -5.47
CA GLU A 130 -19.78 -8.29 -6.02
C GLU A 130 -19.10 -8.81 -7.28
N LEU A 131 -18.72 -7.90 -8.16
CA LEU A 131 -18.01 -8.24 -9.37
C LEU A 131 -16.63 -8.81 -9.07
N SER A 132 -15.95 -8.25 -8.07
CA SER A 132 -14.66 -8.75 -7.61
C SER A 132 -14.77 -10.22 -7.19
N GLN A 133 -15.82 -10.56 -6.44
CA GLN A 133 -16.06 -11.94 -6.02
C GLN A 133 -16.30 -12.85 -7.22
N ILE A 134 -17.10 -12.42 -8.18
CA ILE A 134 -17.38 -13.18 -9.40
C ILE A 134 -16.09 -13.43 -10.18
N LEU A 135 -15.26 -12.39 -10.33
CA LEU A 135 -14.01 -12.50 -11.06
C LEU A 135 -13.04 -13.46 -10.35
N ASP A 136 -13.01 -13.45 -9.02
CA ASP A 136 -12.19 -14.38 -8.26
C ASP A 136 -12.64 -15.83 -8.47
N GLU A 137 -13.95 -16.07 -8.49
CA GLU A 137 -14.52 -17.39 -8.76
C GLU A 137 -14.18 -17.88 -10.15
N ILE A 138 -14.27 -17.02 -11.15
CA ILE A 138 -13.90 -17.34 -12.53
C ILE A 138 -12.41 -17.68 -12.62
N ALA A 139 -11.56 -16.92 -11.97
CA ALA A 139 -10.11 -17.16 -11.98
C ALA A 139 -9.78 -18.52 -11.38
N VAL A 140 -10.42 -18.90 -10.29
CA VAL A 140 -10.23 -20.20 -9.64
C VAL A 140 -10.69 -21.32 -10.58
N SER A 141 -11.85 -21.17 -11.21
CA SER A 141 -12.38 -22.17 -12.15
C SER A 141 -11.45 -22.35 -13.35
N TYR A 142 -10.95 -21.25 -13.90
CA TYR A 142 -10.03 -21.27 -15.03
C TYR A 142 -8.72 -21.98 -14.68
N THR A 143 -8.18 -21.69 -13.51
CA THR A 143 -6.95 -22.33 -13.05
C THR A 143 -7.14 -23.84 -12.87
N HIS A 144 -8.29 -24.23 -12.34
CA HIS A 144 -8.63 -25.64 -12.15
C HIS A 144 -8.75 -26.38 -13.48
N LEU A 145 -9.42 -25.77 -14.47
CA LEU A 145 -9.56 -26.34 -15.81
C LEU A 145 -8.20 -26.51 -16.49
N ARG A 146 -7.31 -25.52 -16.37
CA ARG A 146 -5.97 -25.63 -16.94
C ARG A 146 -5.16 -26.79 -16.36
N ALA A 147 -5.34 -27.03 -15.07
CA ALA A 147 -4.66 -28.14 -14.41
C ALA A 147 -5.10 -29.49 -14.96
N HIS A 148 -6.32 -29.61 -15.47
CA HIS A 148 -6.83 -30.85 -16.05
C HIS A 148 -6.44 -31.05 -17.52
N GLU A 149 -6.00 -30.03 -18.19
CA GLU A 149 -5.61 -30.10 -19.60
C GLU A 149 -4.21 -30.68 -19.82
N THR A 150 -3.45 -30.87 -18.79
CA THR A 150 -2.11 -31.47 -18.89
C THR A 150 -2.12 -33.01 -18.71
#